data_cb570652122b919222b02fb460d74412
#
_entry.id   cb570652122b919222b02fb460d74412
#
_cell.length_a   1.000
_cell.length_b   1.000
_cell.length_c   1.000
_cell.angle_alpha   90.00
_cell.angle_beta   90.00
_cell.angle_gamma   90.00
#
_symmetry.space_group_name_H-M   'P 1'
#
loop_
_entity.id
_entity.type
_entity.pdbx_description
1 polymer ?
#
loop_
_entity_poly.entity_id
_entity_poly.type
_entity_poly.pdbx_seq_one_letter_code
_entity_poly.pdbx_strand_id
1 'polypeptide(L)'
;MGYLISLGIYSFKGVKVGLDCANGSSWNIAKSVFDALGADTYVINAQPNGLNINLNAGSTHIEGLQKFVVENHLDVGFAYDGDADRCLCVDEKGNVVTGDHILYIYGCYMKERGKLLTNTVVTTVMSNFGLYKAFDEKALATPRRLWATSTSMSIWPRTAAASAVSRAVTSSSASTPVPATAS
;
A
#
# COMPACT_ATOMS: atom_id res chain seq x y z
N MET A 1 5.39 -8.97 15.91
CA MET A 1 4.77 -7.67 16.24
C MET A 1 5.79 -6.60 16.62
N GLY A 2 6.65 -6.80 17.61
CA GLY A 2 7.59 -5.77 18.07
C GLY A 2 8.42 -5.11 16.95
N TYR A 3 8.90 -5.88 15.98
CA TYR A 3 9.63 -5.34 14.82
C TYR A 3 8.78 -4.37 13.99
N LEU A 4 7.51 -4.71 13.70
CA LEU A 4 6.62 -3.82 12.94
C LEU A 4 6.36 -2.50 13.69
N ILE A 5 6.13 -2.57 14.99
CA ILE A 5 5.92 -1.39 15.83
C ILE A 5 7.18 -0.51 15.87
N SER A 6 8.37 -1.12 15.91
CA SER A 6 9.65 -0.39 15.94
C SER A 6 9.97 0.37 14.65
N LEU A 7 9.28 0.08 13.54
CA LEU A 7 9.39 0.83 12.28
C LEU A 7 8.61 2.15 12.31
N GLY A 8 7.66 2.29 13.22
CA GLY A 8 6.87 3.51 13.41
C GLY A 8 7.72 4.60 14.07
N ILE A 9 8.07 5.64 13.30
CA ILE A 9 8.87 6.77 13.79
C ILE A 9 7.99 7.89 14.39
N TYR A 10 6.68 7.85 14.13
CA TYR A 10 5.70 8.83 14.57
C TYR A 10 4.52 8.17 15.27
N SER A 11 3.93 8.89 16.22
CA SER A 11 2.66 8.49 16.82
C SER A 11 1.51 8.81 15.86
N PHE A 12 0.54 7.91 15.79
CA PHE A 12 -0.72 8.09 15.06
C PHE A 12 -1.86 8.55 15.98
N LYS A 13 -1.54 9.12 17.14
CA LYS A 13 -2.54 9.61 18.09
C LYS A 13 -3.48 10.61 17.44
N GLY A 14 -4.79 10.33 17.54
CA GLY A 14 -5.85 11.13 16.94
C GLY A 14 -6.10 10.84 15.46
N VAL A 15 -5.45 9.84 14.87
CA VAL A 15 -5.73 9.37 13.50
C VAL A 15 -6.67 8.17 13.57
N LYS A 16 -7.81 8.26 12.89
CA LYS A 16 -8.80 7.18 12.76
C LYS A 16 -8.47 6.31 11.56
N VAL A 17 -8.14 5.06 11.82
CA VAL A 17 -7.68 4.12 10.79
C VAL A 17 -8.68 2.98 10.60
N GLY A 18 -9.18 2.80 9.38
CA GLY A 18 -9.98 1.66 8.97
C GLY A 18 -9.09 0.51 8.48
N LEU A 19 -9.34 -0.71 8.93
CA LEU A 19 -8.58 -1.89 8.53
C LEU A 19 -9.54 -2.97 8.01
N ASP A 20 -9.34 -3.39 6.77
CA ASP A 20 -9.98 -4.58 6.21
C ASP A 20 -8.96 -5.72 6.15
N CYS A 21 -9.14 -6.72 7.01
CA CYS A 21 -8.21 -7.83 7.15
C CYS A 21 -8.54 -9.03 6.24
N ALA A 22 -9.49 -8.91 5.31
CA ALA A 22 -9.89 -9.95 4.36
C ALA A 22 -10.20 -11.33 5.00
N ASN A 23 -10.52 -11.38 6.29
CA ASN A 23 -10.58 -12.60 7.09
C ASN A 23 -9.32 -13.49 6.92
N GLY A 24 -8.17 -12.84 6.68
CA GLY A 24 -6.89 -13.47 6.37
C GLY A 24 -5.87 -13.36 7.49
N SER A 25 -4.58 -13.48 7.17
CA SER A 25 -3.47 -13.56 8.13
C SER A 25 -3.26 -12.28 8.95
N SER A 26 -3.70 -11.11 8.45
CA SER A 26 -3.56 -9.81 9.13
C SER A 26 -4.54 -9.59 10.29
N TRP A 27 -5.57 -10.44 10.46
CA TRP A 27 -6.71 -10.22 11.35
C TRP A 27 -6.36 -9.88 12.79
N ASN A 28 -5.34 -10.51 13.37
CA ASN A 28 -4.92 -10.29 14.76
C ASN A 28 -3.68 -9.39 14.91
N ILE A 29 -3.02 -9.07 13.79
CA ILE A 29 -1.75 -8.33 13.78
C ILE A 29 -2.01 -6.85 13.46
N ALA A 30 -2.78 -6.55 12.42
CA ALA A 30 -2.95 -5.21 11.90
C ALA A 30 -3.46 -4.24 12.98
N LYS A 31 -4.59 -4.57 13.63
CA LYS A 31 -5.14 -3.75 14.73
C LYS A 31 -4.10 -3.52 15.83
N SER A 32 -3.45 -4.58 16.30
CA SER A 32 -2.49 -4.50 17.40
C SER A 32 -1.29 -3.59 17.10
N VAL A 33 -0.85 -3.54 15.85
CA VAL A 33 0.26 -2.68 15.43
C VAL A 33 -0.19 -1.22 15.41
N PHE A 34 -1.34 -0.91 14.80
CA PHE A 34 -1.84 0.46 14.73
C PHE A 34 -2.24 1.01 16.11
N ASP A 35 -2.86 0.20 16.96
CA ASP A 35 -3.17 0.56 18.36
C ASP A 35 -1.88 0.89 19.14
N ALA A 36 -0.83 0.07 18.99
CA ALA A 36 0.45 0.30 19.64
C ALA A 36 1.14 1.59 19.14
N LEU A 37 0.87 2.02 17.92
CA LEU A 37 1.33 3.30 17.37
C LEU A 37 0.42 4.47 17.76
N GLY A 38 -0.68 4.22 18.47
CA GLY A 38 -1.58 5.23 19.02
C GLY A 38 -2.74 5.64 18.14
N ALA A 39 -3.03 4.90 17.06
CA ALA A 39 -4.20 5.16 16.21
C ALA A 39 -5.51 4.72 16.86
N ASP A 40 -6.60 5.38 16.48
CA ASP A 40 -7.97 4.91 16.76
C ASP A 40 -8.38 3.94 15.65
N THR A 41 -8.33 2.63 15.91
CA THR A 41 -8.51 1.60 14.88
C THR A 41 -9.91 1.02 14.81
N TYR A 42 -10.45 0.97 13.60
CA TYR A 42 -11.73 0.38 13.25
C TYR A 42 -11.50 -0.78 12.27
N VAL A 43 -12.00 -1.97 12.59
CA VAL A 43 -11.66 -3.19 11.84
C VAL A 43 -12.89 -3.87 11.29
N ILE A 44 -12.82 -4.27 10.03
CA ILE A 44 -13.80 -5.13 9.36
C ILE A 44 -13.10 -6.39 8.83
N ASN A 45 -13.91 -7.42 8.55
CA ASN A 45 -13.43 -8.69 7.98
C ASN A 45 -12.25 -9.31 8.75
N ALA A 46 -12.35 -9.35 10.08
CA ALA A 46 -11.32 -9.86 11.00
C ALA A 46 -11.78 -11.09 11.79
N GLN A 47 -12.67 -11.89 11.23
CA GLN A 47 -13.21 -13.11 11.86
C GLN A 47 -13.03 -14.33 10.94
N PRO A 48 -11.79 -14.82 10.76
CA PRO A 48 -11.52 -15.97 9.90
C PRO A 48 -12.17 -17.23 10.42
N ASN A 49 -12.85 -17.96 9.55
CA ASN A 49 -13.46 -19.26 9.85
C ASN A 49 -12.89 -20.41 9.01
N GLY A 50 -11.83 -20.15 8.23
CA GLY A 50 -11.19 -21.11 7.34
C GLY A 50 -11.81 -21.20 5.93
N LEU A 51 -13.00 -20.61 5.72
CA LEU A 51 -13.72 -20.65 4.44
C LEU A 51 -14.02 -19.26 3.87
N ASN A 52 -13.89 -18.19 4.66
CA ASN A 52 -14.29 -16.84 4.31
C ASN A 52 -13.13 -15.90 3.92
N ILE A 53 -11.93 -16.43 3.76
CA ILE A 53 -10.76 -15.64 3.34
C ILE A 53 -11.02 -15.00 1.96
N ASN A 54 -10.78 -13.69 1.84
CA ASN A 54 -11.02 -12.87 0.64
C ASN A 54 -12.48 -12.86 0.13
N LEU A 55 -13.43 -13.42 0.87
CA LEU A 55 -14.82 -13.48 0.44
C LEU A 55 -15.48 -12.10 0.57
N ASN A 56 -15.67 -11.40 -0.55
CA ASN A 56 -16.18 -10.03 -0.61
C ASN A 56 -15.47 -9.08 0.36
N ALA A 57 -14.15 -9.23 0.50
CA ALA A 57 -13.36 -8.58 1.52
C ALA A 57 -11.94 -8.29 1.04
N GLY A 58 -11.29 -7.32 1.69
CA GLY A 58 -9.90 -6.99 1.50
C GLY A 58 -9.57 -6.25 0.21
N SER A 59 -8.32 -6.28 -0.19
CA SER A 59 -7.80 -5.51 -1.32
C SER A 59 -8.38 -5.92 -2.68
N THR A 60 -8.98 -7.09 -2.79
CA THR A 60 -9.66 -7.57 -4.01
C THR A 60 -11.12 -7.08 -4.12
N HIS A 61 -11.68 -6.55 -3.04
CA HIS A 61 -13.05 -6.01 -2.94
C HIS A 61 -13.02 -4.72 -2.13
N ILE A 62 -12.32 -3.71 -2.65
CA ILE A 62 -12.00 -2.46 -1.94
C ILE A 62 -13.24 -1.61 -1.61
N GLU A 63 -14.35 -1.82 -2.34
CA GLU A 63 -15.59 -1.05 -2.21
C GLU A 63 -16.15 -1.11 -0.79
N GLY A 64 -15.98 -2.24 -0.11
CA GLY A 64 -16.37 -2.41 1.29
C GLY A 64 -15.64 -1.45 2.22
N LEU A 65 -14.31 -1.33 2.05
CA LEU A 65 -13.50 -0.40 2.83
C LEU A 65 -13.78 1.06 2.47
N GLN A 66 -13.96 1.38 1.18
CA GLN A 66 -14.29 2.75 0.74
C GLN A 66 -15.55 3.27 1.44
N LYS A 67 -16.62 2.47 1.42
CA LYS A 67 -17.87 2.77 2.11
C LYS A 67 -17.67 2.90 3.63
N PHE A 68 -16.93 1.96 4.24
CA PHE A 68 -16.67 1.94 5.67
C PHE A 68 -15.92 3.19 6.15
N VAL A 69 -14.90 3.65 5.40
CA VAL A 69 -14.12 4.85 5.72
C VAL A 69 -15.02 6.09 5.71
N VAL A 70 -15.83 6.26 4.67
CA VAL A 70 -16.72 7.43 4.53
C VAL A 70 -17.81 7.44 5.59
N GLU A 71 -18.49 6.31 5.81
CA GLU A 71 -19.62 6.22 6.76
C GLU A 71 -19.19 6.43 8.21
N ASN A 72 -17.95 6.04 8.55
CA ASN A 72 -17.42 6.18 9.92
C ASN A 72 -16.53 7.41 10.09
N HIS A 73 -16.42 8.27 9.09
CA HIS A 73 -15.57 9.48 9.11
C HIS A 73 -14.14 9.16 9.55
N LEU A 74 -13.54 8.15 8.92
CA LEU A 74 -12.17 7.75 9.17
C LEU A 74 -11.20 8.59 8.32
N ASP A 75 -9.98 8.79 8.80
CA ASP A 75 -8.98 9.59 8.10
C ASP A 75 -8.31 8.80 6.97
N VAL A 76 -8.19 7.48 7.14
CA VAL A 76 -7.54 6.58 6.17
C VAL A 76 -8.03 5.15 6.37
N GLY A 77 -8.04 4.37 5.29
CA GLY A 77 -8.31 2.94 5.32
C GLY A 77 -7.21 2.12 4.66
N PHE A 78 -6.96 0.91 5.18
CA PHE A 78 -6.05 -0.07 4.59
C PHE A 78 -6.76 -1.41 4.42
N ALA A 79 -6.76 -1.95 3.19
CA ALA A 79 -7.27 -3.28 2.88
C ALA A 79 -6.11 -4.20 2.54
N TYR A 80 -6.04 -5.33 3.23
CA TYR A 80 -5.09 -6.39 2.96
C TYR A 80 -5.75 -7.49 2.12
N ASP A 81 -4.98 -8.37 1.51
CA ASP A 81 -5.47 -9.63 1.01
C ASP A 81 -5.24 -10.77 2.03
N GLY A 82 -5.61 -11.98 1.65
CA GLY A 82 -5.67 -13.10 2.59
C GLY A 82 -4.35 -13.48 3.25
N ASP A 83 -3.23 -13.38 2.54
CA ASP A 83 -1.87 -13.62 3.06
C ASP A 83 -1.11 -12.34 3.41
N ALA A 84 -1.77 -11.17 3.23
CA ALA A 84 -1.28 -9.84 3.57
C ALA A 84 0.03 -9.43 2.86
N ASP A 85 0.27 -9.97 1.66
CA ASP A 85 1.38 -9.56 0.81
C ASP A 85 1.03 -8.34 -0.07
N ARG A 86 -0.26 -8.02 -0.20
CA ARG A 86 -0.82 -6.85 -0.89
C ARG A 86 -1.60 -5.97 0.07
N CYS A 87 -1.50 -4.66 -0.17
CA CYS A 87 -2.24 -3.67 0.60
C CYS A 87 -2.72 -2.55 -0.33
N LEU A 88 -3.99 -2.17 -0.23
CA LEU A 88 -4.54 -0.97 -0.85
C LEU A 88 -4.91 0.04 0.24
N CYS A 89 -4.78 1.32 -0.11
CA CYS A 89 -5.12 2.42 0.78
C CYS A 89 -6.31 3.22 0.24
N VAL A 90 -7.13 3.75 1.13
CA VAL A 90 -8.29 4.59 0.83
C VAL A 90 -8.19 5.87 1.64
N ASP A 91 -8.41 7.03 1.01
CA ASP A 91 -8.43 8.32 1.69
C ASP A 91 -9.75 8.59 2.44
N GLU A 92 -9.83 9.71 3.15
CA GLU A 92 -11.00 10.13 3.94
C GLU A 92 -12.28 10.36 3.11
N LYS A 93 -12.14 10.47 1.78
CA LYS A 93 -13.27 10.65 0.83
C LYS A 93 -13.68 9.33 0.17
N GLY A 94 -13.03 8.23 0.50
CA GLY A 94 -13.29 6.94 -0.12
C GLY A 94 -12.56 6.73 -1.45
N ASN A 95 -11.62 7.60 -1.85
CA ASN A 95 -10.84 7.39 -3.06
C ASN A 95 -9.70 6.40 -2.81
N VAL A 96 -9.45 5.53 -3.79
CA VAL A 96 -8.31 4.60 -3.71
C VAL A 96 -7.01 5.36 -3.94
N VAL A 97 -6.11 5.29 -2.97
CA VAL A 97 -4.74 5.77 -3.07
C VAL A 97 -3.91 4.67 -3.72
N THR A 98 -3.64 4.84 -5.00
CA THR A 98 -2.89 3.84 -5.77
C THR A 98 -1.41 3.83 -5.39
N GLY A 99 -0.72 2.81 -5.82
CA GLY A 99 0.70 2.74 -5.57
C GLY A 99 1.54 3.84 -6.21
N ASP A 100 1.10 4.39 -7.31
CA ASP A 100 1.75 5.56 -7.89
C ASP A 100 1.63 6.79 -6.98
N HIS A 101 0.48 6.99 -6.32
CA HIS A 101 0.33 8.02 -5.30
C HIS A 101 1.26 7.78 -4.11
N ILE A 102 1.38 6.53 -3.63
CA ILE A 102 2.27 6.18 -2.53
C ILE A 102 3.74 6.43 -2.91
N LEU A 103 4.15 6.05 -4.12
CA LEU A 103 5.49 6.32 -4.63
C LEU A 103 5.79 7.81 -4.68
N TYR A 104 4.82 8.61 -5.14
CA TYR A 104 4.96 10.06 -5.19
C TYR A 104 5.11 10.68 -3.80
N ILE A 105 4.20 10.36 -2.89
CA ILE A 105 4.21 10.87 -1.51
C ILE A 105 5.54 10.51 -0.83
N TYR A 106 5.96 9.26 -0.93
CA TYR A 106 7.17 8.78 -0.29
C TYR A 106 8.43 9.34 -0.93
N GLY A 107 8.49 9.46 -2.25
CA GLY A 107 9.59 10.08 -2.98
C GLY A 107 9.79 11.55 -2.60
N CYS A 108 8.71 12.32 -2.54
CA CYS A 108 8.73 13.71 -2.09
C CYS A 108 9.19 13.83 -0.63
N TYR A 109 8.62 13.01 0.26
CA TYR A 109 8.99 12.97 1.68
C TYR A 109 10.48 12.67 1.90
N MET A 110 11.02 11.67 1.19
CA MET A 110 12.44 11.31 1.27
C MET A 110 13.35 12.41 0.74
N LYS A 111 12.94 13.09 -0.35
CA LYS A 111 13.67 14.23 -0.91
C LYS A 111 13.74 15.39 0.09
N GLU A 112 12.59 15.82 0.63
CA GLU A 112 12.50 16.92 1.60
C GLU A 112 13.36 16.68 2.83
N ARG A 113 13.56 15.45 3.23
CA ARG A 113 14.40 15.05 4.36
C ARG A 113 15.87 14.81 4.01
N GLY A 114 16.27 15.05 2.77
CA GLY A 114 17.64 14.80 2.31
C GLY A 114 18.06 13.33 2.35
N LYS A 115 17.09 12.40 2.42
CA LYS A 115 17.35 10.96 2.49
C LYS A 115 17.41 10.28 1.13
N LEU A 116 17.10 11.01 0.05
CA LEU A 116 17.15 10.52 -1.33
C LEU A 116 18.48 10.97 -1.97
N LEU A 117 19.55 10.22 -1.71
CA LEU A 117 20.95 10.59 -2.04
C LEU A 117 21.17 10.96 -3.52
N THR A 118 20.44 10.33 -4.44
CA THR A 118 20.59 10.54 -5.89
C THR A 118 19.42 11.31 -6.50
N ASN A 119 18.48 11.81 -5.70
CA ASN A 119 17.21 12.38 -6.16
C ASN A 119 16.48 11.45 -7.16
N THR A 120 16.60 10.14 -6.99
CA THR A 120 16.10 9.14 -7.93
C THR A 120 15.06 8.23 -7.28
N VAL A 121 13.91 8.09 -7.92
CA VAL A 121 12.86 7.12 -7.57
C VAL A 121 12.77 6.10 -8.70
N VAL A 122 13.02 4.84 -8.40
CA VAL A 122 12.94 3.76 -9.39
C VAL A 122 11.50 3.27 -9.48
N THR A 123 10.95 3.31 -10.68
CA THR A 123 9.59 2.87 -10.99
C THR A 123 9.60 1.66 -11.92
N THR A 124 8.44 1.07 -12.18
CA THR A 124 8.27 0.01 -13.17
C THR A 124 7.64 0.56 -14.45
N VAL A 125 7.68 -0.21 -15.53
CA VAL A 125 6.99 0.14 -16.78
C VAL A 125 5.48 0.20 -16.65
N MET A 126 4.94 -0.34 -15.55
CA MET A 126 3.49 -0.34 -15.25
C MET A 126 3.02 0.96 -14.58
N SER A 127 3.94 1.82 -14.13
CA SER A 127 3.59 3.09 -13.49
C SER A 127 2.94 4.05 -14.49
N ASN A 128 1.95 4.79 -14.00
CA ASN A 128 1.18 5.74 -14.80
C ASN A 128 2.06 6.90 -15.30
N PHE A 129 1.79 7.38 -16.51
CA PHE A 129 2.48 8.52 -17.07
C PHE A 129 2.39 9.79 -16.20
N GLY A 130 1.25 9.98 -15.52
CA GLY A 130 1.05 11.10 -14.56
C GLY A 130 2.08 11.14 -13.45
N LEU A 131 2.54 9.97 -12.95
CA LEU A 131 3.58 9.89 -11.93
C LEU A 131 4.90 10.49 -12.42
N TYR A 132 5.30 10.20 -13.66
CA TYR A 132 6.54 10.73 -14.24
C TYR A 132 6.49 12.24 -14.35
N LYS A 133 5.36 12.79 -14.85
CA LYS A 133 5.15 14.23 -14.94
C LYS A 133 5.21 14.90 -13.56
N ALA A 134 4.58 14.31 -12.56
CA ALA A 134 4.58 14.82 -11.20
C ALA A 134 6.01 14.80 -10.58
N PHE A 135 6.79 13.79 -10.87
CA PHE A 135 8.19 13.72 -10.43
C PHE A 135 9.09 14.71 -11.16
N ASP A 136 8.88 14.95 -12.45
CA ASP A 136 9.62 15.96 -13.22
C ASP A 136 9.40 17.35 -12.62
N GLU A 137 8.16 17.70 -12.23
CA GLU A 137 7.83 18.96 -11.55
C GLU A 137 8.56 19.11 -10.21
N LYS A 138 8.88 18.00 -9.55
CA LYS A 138 9.66 17.96 -8.31
C LYS A 138 11.16 17.75 -8.51
N ALA A 139 11.67 17.78 -9.73
CA ALA A 139 13.06 17.49 -10.06
C ALA A 139 13.57 16.17 -9.44
N LEU A 140 12.78 15.13 -9.58
CA LEU A 140 13.11 13.75 -9.19
C LEU A 140 13.35 12.92 -10.45
N ALA A 141 14.51 12.29 -10.54
CA ALA A 141 14.82 11.39 -11.65
C ALA A 141 14.05 10.06 -11.50
N THR A 142 13.47 9.59 -12.61
CA THR A 142 12.63 8.38 -12.61
C THR A 142 13.05 7.39 -13.70
N PRO A 143 14.14 6.64 -13.52
CA PRO A 143 14.49 5.58 -14.45
C PRO A 143 13.43 4.46 -14.41
N ARG A 144 12.91 4.12 -15.58
CA ARG A 144 11.97 3.00 -15.75
C ARG A 144 12.77 1.68 -15.78
N ARG A 145 12.36 0.71 -15.00
CA ARG A 145 12.93 -0.63 -15.05
C ARG A 145 11.88 -1.63 -15.52
N LEU A 146 12.29 -2.51 -16.44
CA LEU A 146 11.50 -3.70 -16.78
C LEU A 146 11.38 -4.57 -15.52
N TRP A 147 10.18 -5.09 -15.30
CA TRP A 147 9.86 -5.91 -14.15
C TRP A 147 10.69 -7.20 -14.15
N ALA A 148 11.46 -7.40 -13.08
CA ALA A 148 12.07 -8.68 -12.79
C ALA A 148 12.20 -8.84 -11.28
N THR A 149 11.44 -9.76 -10.73
CA THR A 149 11.39 -10.02 -9.29
C THR A 149 12.68 -10.58 -8.70
N SER A 150 13.53 -11.21 -9.51
CA SER A 150 14.78 -11.85 -9.03
C SER A 150 16.07 -11.10 -9.39
N THR A 151 16.08 -10.35 -10.47
CA THR A 151 17.32 -9.72 -10.99
C THR A 151 17.56 -8.31 -10.44
N SER A 152 16.55 -7.68 -9.84
CA SER A 152 16.67 -6.32 -9.32
C SER A 152 17.42 -6.22 -7.98
N MET A 153 17.58 -7.33 -7.24
CA MET A 153 18.25 -7.31 -5.93
C MET A 153 19.77 -7.18 -6.00
N SER A 154 20.41 -7.51 -7.11
CA SER A 154 21.87 -7.47 -7.23
C SER A 154 22.45 -6.10 -7.64
N ILE A 155 21.60 -5.14 -8.04
CA ILE A 155 22.02 -3.83 -8.55
C ILE A 155 21.69 -2.68 -7.58
N TRP A 156 21.14 -2.98 -6.40
CA TRP A 156 20.75 -1.96 -5.43
C TRP A 156 21.92 -1.63 -4.49
N PRO A 157 22.39 -0.37 -4.48
CA PRO A 157 23.16 0.10 -3.31
C PRO A 157 22.21 0.06 -2.10
N ARG A 158 22.73 -0.24 -0.93
CA ARG A 158 22.05 -0.49 0.35
C ARG A 158 21.05 0.58 0.88
N THR A 159 20.39 1.32 0.04
CA THR A 159 19.34 2.30 0.38
C THR A 159 17.95 1.70 0.12
N ALA A 160 17.66 0.61 0.83
CA ALA A 160 16.60 -0.36 0.55
C ALA A 160 15.15 0.09 0.86
N ALA A 161 14.88 1.32 1.28
CA ALA A 161 13.54 1.71 1.71
C ALA A 161 12.55 1.97 0.56
N ALA A 162 13.02 2.45 -0.60
CA ALA A 162 12.15 2.70 -1.76
C ALA A 162 11.71 1.43 -2.50
N SER A 163 12.39 0.29 -2.29
CA SER A 163 12.10 -0.98 -2.98
C SER A 163 10.91 -1.75 -2.41
N ALA A 164 10.63 -1.59 -1.12
CA ALA A 164 9.54 -2.30 -0.46
C ALA A 164 8.16 -1.81 -0.95
N VAL A 165 8.04 -0.51 -1.21
CA VAL A 165 6.79 0.11 -1.70
C VAL A 165 6.46 -0.36 -3.12
N SER A 166 7.45 -0.55 -4.00
CA SER A 166 7.19 -1.00 -5.38
C SER A 166 6.65 -2.43 -5.46
N ARG A 167 6.99 -3.31 -4.52
CA ARG A 167 6.47 -4.69 -4.50
C ARG A 167 5.00 -4.78 -4.13
N ALA A 168 4.56 -4.05 -3.12
CA ALA A 168 3.16 -4.05 -2.68
C ALA A 168 2.22 -3.51 -3.77
N VAL A 169 2.72 -2.59 -4.58
CA VAL A 169 1.95 -1.88 -5.61
C VAL A 169 1.81 -2.66 -6.91
N THR A 170 2.85 -3.39 -7.34
CA THR A 170 2.83 -4.10 -8.63
C THR A 170 1.95 -5.36 -8.63
N SER A 171 1.68 -5.95 -7.46
CA SER A 171 0.81 -7.12 -7.36
C SER A 171 -0.69 -6.79 -7.51
N SER A 172 -1.11 -5.55 -7.26
CA SER A 172 -2.52 -5.16 -7.33
C SER A 172 -3.05 -4.87 -8.75
N SER A 173 -2.16 -4.62 -9.73
CA SER A 173 -2.57 -4.29 -11.12
C SER A 173 -2.71 -5.51 -12.06
N ALA A 174 -2.40 -6.72 -11.60
CA ALA A 174 -2.37 -7.92 -12.44
C ALA A 174 -3.69 -8.71 -12.54
N SER A 175 -4.78 -8.24 -11.95
CA SER A 175 -6.07 -8.95 -11.95
C SER A 175 -7.16 -8.32 -12.81
N THR A 176 -6.86 -7.93 -14.04
CA THR A 176 -7.91 -7.79 -15.07
C THR A 176 -8.16 -9.16 -15.72
N PRO A 177 -9.35 -9.73 -15.61
CA PRO A 177 -9.65 -10.98 -16.32
C PRO A 177 -9.67 -10.70 -17.82
N VAL A 178 -8.83 -11.42 -18.56
CA VAL A 178 -8.92 -11.49 -20.02
C VAL A 178 -10.24 -12.18 -20.36
N PRO A 179 -11.14 -11.59 -21.16
CA PRO A 179 -12.35 -12.28 -21.59
C PRO A 179 -11.97 -13.50 -22.42
N ALA A 180 -12.43 -14.67 -22.00
CA ALA A 180 -12.32 -15.89 -22.77
C ALA A 180 -13.11 -15.70 -24.08
N THR A 181 -12.41 -15.58 -25.22
CA THR A 181 -13.00 -15.69 -26.53
C THR A 181 -13.35 -17.15 -26.72
N ALA A 182 -14.66 -17.41 -26.78
CA ALA A 182 -15.22 -18.68 -27.23
C ALA A 182 -14.84 -18.95 -28.70
N SER A 183 -14.38 -20.13 -28.98
CA SER A 183 -14.38 -20.79 -30.29
C SER A 183 -15.08 -22.13 -30.17
#